data_58ff82327ef35f28113800298b67c1b2
#
_entry.id   58ff82327ef35f28113800298b67c1b2
#
_cell.length_a   1.000
_cell.length_b   1.000
_cell.length_c   1.000
_cell.angle_alpha   90.00
_cell.angle_beta   90.00
_cell.angle_gamma   90.00
#
_symmetry.space_group_name_H-M   'P 1'
#
loop_
_entity.id
_entity.type
_entity.pdbx_description
1 polymer ?
#
loop_
_entity_poly.entity_id
_entity_poly.type
_entity_poly.pdbx_seq_one_letter_code
_entity_poly.pdbx_strand_id
1 'polypeptide(L)'
;MGGFIVIFVVIWAVLSLKERKKNSWKNVTPGESHTAYGVTFKAPVNPHMRHVVNSSGLVEPFEDEGHEEEMGGEMFFIDTMDGETFEEYIGEILKLNGYQNISTTAVTGDYGVDITASKDFVKYAIQCKRWEGSVGVHAVQEVYSGKEYYKANVAMVITNSKFTPNAKQMADKLGVVLIDGEKLKVMIESAKKKLGGTP
;
A
#
# COMPACT_ATOMS: atom_id res chain seq x y z
N MET A 1 -21.54 7.55 -0.57
CA MET A 1 -20.76 8.39 0.38
C MET A 1 -19.83 7.63 1.32
N GLY A 2 -19.72 6.31 1.25
CA GLY A 2 -18.92 5.49 2.18
C GLY A 2 -17.45 5.27 1.79
N GLY A 3 -17.11 5.24 0.52
CA GLY A 3 -15.79 4.79 0.05
C GLY A 3 -14.65 5.76 0.31
N PHE A 4 -14.85 7.03 0.12
CA PHE A 4 -13.84 8.06 0.41
C PHE A 4 -13.45 8.13 1.90
N ILE A 5 -14.39 7.85 2.79
CA ILE A 5 -14.14 7.88 4.24
C ILE A 5 -13.20 6.72 4.64
N VAL A 6 -13.28 5.57 4.00
CA VAL A 6 -12.48 4.38 4.34
C VAL A 6 -11.03 4.54 3.88
N ILE A 7 -10.80 5.11 2.68
CA ILE A 7 -9.45 5.43 2.19
C ILE A 7 -8.79 6.45 3.12
N PHE A 8 -9.52 7.49 3.52
CA PHE A 8 -9.03 8.48 4.48
C PHE A 8 -8.76 7.87 5.86
N VAL A 9 -9.51 6.85 6.29
CA VAL A 9 -9.28 6.18 7.59
C VAL A 9 -8.02 5.34 7.58
N VAL A 10 -7.73 4.59 6.50
CA VAL A 10 -6.48 3.81 6.39
C VAL A 10 -5.28 4.76 6.24
N ILE A 11 -5.38 5.77 5.40
CA ILE A 11 -4.36 6.81 5.26
C ILE A 11 -4.20 7.60 6.57
N TRP A 12 -5.31 7.94 7.23
CA TRP A 12 -5.30 8.64 8.51
C TRP A 12 -4.75 7.76 9.64
N ALA A 13 -4.97 6.45 9.64
CA ALA A 13 -4.36 5.52 10.59
C ALA A 13 -2.85 5.42 10.40
N VAL A 14 -2.37 5.30 9.16
CA VAL A 14 -0.92 5.27 8.84
C VAL A 14 -0.28 6.62 9.16
N LEU A 15 -0.93 7.73 8.85
CA LEU A 15 -0.44 9.08 9.13
C LEU A 15 -0.60 9.45 10.62
N SER A 16 -1.65 9.01 11.31
CA SER A 16 -1.85 9.33 12.73
C SER A 16 -0.97 8.52 13.68
N LEU A 17 -0.41 7.40 13.25
CA LEU A 17 0.67 6.73 13.98
C LEU A 17 1.96 7.56 14.00
N LYS A 18 2.25 8.29 12.93
CA LYS A 18 3.29 9.35 12.90
C LYS A 18 2.87 10.63 13.64
N GLU A 19 1.57 10.91 13.74
CA GLU A 19 1.01 12.16 14.29
C GLU A 19 0.52 12.09 15.74
N ARG A 20 1.16 11.41 16.66
CA ARG A 20 0.96 11.79 18.09
C ARG A 20 1.53 13.17 18.44
N LYS A 21 1.94 13.98 17.44
CA LYS A 21 2.31 15.40 17.59
C LYS A 21 1.78 16.28 16.46
N LYS A 22 0.60 16.89 16.71
CA LYS A 22 0.04 18.14 16.16
C LYS A 22 -0.34 18.27 14.67
N ASN A 23 -1.67 18.24 14.46
CA ASN A 23 -2.54 19.18 13.74
C ASN A 23 -2.13 19.76 12.37
N SER A 24 -2.89 19.40 11.34
CA SER A 24 -3.47 20.36 10.36
C SER A 24 -3.62 19.78 8.94
N TRP A 25 -4.54 18.84 8.74
CA TRP A 25 -4.88 18.35 7.40
C TRP A 25 -6.32 18.68 6.99
N LYS A 26 -6.95 19.70 7.63
CA LYS A 26 -8.38 19.96 7.42
C LYS A 26 -8.77 20.70 6.16
N ASN A 27 -7.81 21.25 5.37
CA ASN A 27 -8.12 22.01 4.16
C ASN A 27 -6.97 21.88 3.13
N VAL A 28 -6.77 20.71 2.52
CA VAL A 28 -5.80 20.53 1.43
C VAL A 28 -6.51 20.63 0.10
N THR A 29 -6.23 21.68 -0.66
CA THR A 29 -6.70 21.85 -2.06
C THR A 29 -5.74 21.16 -3.03
N PRO A 30 -6.25 20.44 -4.05
CA PRO A 30 -5.41 19.81 -5.07
C PRO A 30 -4.49 20.83 -5.76
N GLY A 31 -3.19 20.51 -5.87
CA GLY A 31 -2.20 21.37 -6.53
C GLY A 31 -1.49 22.38 -5.64
N GLU A 32 -1.92 22.56 -4.38
CA GLU A 32 -1.20 23.40 -3.41
C GLU A 32 -0.02 22.66 -2.77
N SER A 33 1.03 23.43 -2.48
CA SER A 33 2.22 22.92 -1.80
C SER A 33 2.07 23.06 -0.30
N HIS A 34 2.19 21.96 0.44
CA HIS A 34 2.14 21.94 1.89
C HIS A 34 3.49 21.55 2.46
N THR A 35 3.97 22.31 3.44
CA THR A 35 5.23 22.02 4.13
C THR A 35 4.94 21.49 5.52
N ALA A 36 5.32 20.25 5.78
CA ALA A 36 5.29 19.66 7.11
C ALA A 36 6.67 19.05 7.42
N TYR A 37 7.20 19.35 8.61
CA TYR A 37 8.51 18.86 9.06
C TYR A 37 9.70 19.22 8.14
N GLY A 38 9.65 20.38 7.47
CA GLY A 38 10.72 20.82 6.58
C GLY A 38 10.73 20.17 5.20
N VAL A 39 9.76 19.33 4.90
CA VAL A 39 9.56 18.72 3.58
C VAL A 39 8.33 19.33 2.92
N THR A 40 8.49 19.83 1.70
CA THR A 40 7.40 20.38 0.92
C THR A 40 6.79 19.30 0.04
N PHE A 41 5.52 19.00 0.27
CA PHE A 41 4.73 18.07 -0.54
C PHE A 41 3.81 18.88 -1.45
N LYS A 42 3.76 18.52 -2.72
CA LYS A 42 2.77 19.04 -3.66
C LYS A 42 1.65 18.01 -3.77
N ALA A 43 0.42 18.40 -3.43
CA ALA A 43 -0.72 17.52 -3.59
C ALA A 43 -0.82 17.09 -5.06
N PRO A 44 -0.91 15.77 -5.37
CA PRO A 44 -0.98 15.31 -6.74
C PRO A 44 -2.23 15.84 -7.42
N VAL A 45 -2.05 16.47 -8.57
CA VAL A 45 -3.16 16.85 -9.46
C VAL A 45 -3.47 15.62 -10.30
N ASN A 46 -4.64 15.02 -10.12
CA ASN A 46 -5.10 13.94 -10.98
C ASN A 46 -5.28 14.48 -12.41
N PRO A 47 -4.49 14.05 -13.41
CA PRO A 47 -4.59 14.54 -14.78
C PRO A 47 -5.91 14.14 -15.46
N HIS A 48 -6.69 13.22 -14.87
CA HIS A 48 -8.00 12.79 -15.36
C HIS A 48 -9.18 13.48 -14.65
N MET A 49 -8.94 14.31 -13.63
CA MET A 49 -9.98 15.20 -13.12
C MET A 49 -10.23 16.32 -14.14
N ARG A 50 -11.10 16.09 -15.09
CA ARG A 50 -11.71 17.16 -15.89
C ARG A 50 -12.70 17.88 -14.99
N HIS A 51 -12.30 19.01 -14.46
CA HIS A 51 -13.24 19.95 -13.88
C HIS A 51 -14.10 20.51 -15.01
N VAL A 52 -15.34 20.12 -15.06
CA VAL A 52 -16.33 20.82 -15.90
C VAL A 52 -16.75 22.04 -15.10
N VAL A 53 -16.12 23.17 -15.40
CA VAL A 53 -16.57 24.46 -14.88
C VAL A 53 -17.69 24.91 -15.81
N ASN A 54 -18.91 25.00 -15.28
CA ASN A 54 -20.01 25.57 -16.04
C ASN A 54 -19.79 27.08 -16.27
N SER A 55 -20.54 27.67 -17.17
CA SER A 55 -20.44 29.09 -17.54
C SER A 55 -20.65 30.09 -16.39
N SER A 56 -21.01 29.64 -15.20
CA SER A 56 -21.19 30.40 -13.96
C SER A 56 -20.10 30.19 -12.92
N GLY A 57 -19.05 29.39 -13.22
CA GLY A 57 -17.92 29.17 -12.29
C GLY A 57 -18.21 28.26 -11.10
N LEU A 58 -19.35 27.57 -11.07
CA LEU A 58 -19.69 26.60 -10.04
C LEU A 58 -19.19 25.20 -10.43
N VAL A 59 -18.55 24.52 -9.49
CA VAL A 59 -18.12 23.11 -9.61
C VAL A 59 -19.31 22.24 -9.23
N GLU A 60 -19.93 21.57 -10.20
CA GLU A 60 -20.96 20.59 -9.93
C GLU A 60 -20.35 19.26 -9.44
N PRO A 61 -20.95 18.60 -8.44
CA PRO A 61 -20.52 17.28 -8.03
C PRO A 61 -20.89 16.27 -9.13
N PHE A 62 -19.89 15.51 -9.59
CA PHE A 62 -20.08 14.41 -10.52
C PHE A 62 -20.84 13.28 -9.82
N GLU A 63 -21.99 12.85 -10.38
CA GLU A 63 -22.68 11.64 -9.94
C GLU A 63 -21.88 10.42 -10.40
N ASP A 64 -21.42 9.63 -9.42
CA ASP A 64 -20.51 8.50 -9.56
C ASP A 64 -21.24 7.26 -10.08
N GLU A 65 -20.93 6.84 -11.30
CA GLU A 65 -21.27 5.51 -11.80
C GLU A 65 -20.03 4.60 -11.67
N GLY A 66 -19.91 3.87 -10.54
CA GLY A 66 -19.25 2.59 -10.57
C GLY A 66 -17.93 2.42 -9.86
N HIS A 67 -17.89 1.34 -9.12
CA HIS A 67 -16.80 0.77 -8.33
C HIS A 67 -15.41 0.66 -9.02
N GLU A 68 -15.32 0.76 -10.35
CA GLU A 68 -14.06 0.65 -11.10
C GLU A 68 -13.18 1.92 -10.99
N GLU A 69 -13.78 3.12 -10.89
CA GLU A 69 -13.02 4.37 -10.76
C GLU A 69 -12.38 4.52 -9.37
N GLU A 70 -13.02 4.00 -8.33
CA GLU A 70 -12.51 4.04 -6.96
C GLU A 70 -11.23 3.20 -6.80
N MET A 71 -11.16 2.05 -7.48
CA MET A 71 -10.01 1.16 -7.50
C MET A 71 -8.83 1.74 -8.29
N GLY A 72 -9.11 2.46 -9.37
CA GLY A 72 -8.10 3.18 -10.15
C GLY A 72 -7.38 4.25 -9.32
N GLY A 73 -8.15 4.98 -8.52
CA GLY A 73 -7.61 6.02 -7.63
C GLY A 73 -6.69 5.48 -6.53
N GLU A 74 -6.99 4.31 -5.97
CA GLU A 74 -6.19 3.73 -4.89
C GLU A 74 -4.85 3.14 -5.40
N MET A 75 -4.87 2.45 -6.53
CA MET A 75 -3.63 1.97 -7.14
C MET A 75 -2.75 3.14 -7.60
N PHE A 76 -3.34 4.20 -8.14
CA PHE A 76 -2.61 5.43 -8.45
C PHE A 76 -1.95 6.03 -7.19
N PHE A 77 -2.66 6.04 -6.05
CA PHE A 77 -2.09 6.50 -4.79
C PHE A 77 -0.91 5.63 -4.33
N ILE A 78 -1.02 4.31 -4.42
CA ILE A 78 0.07 3.38 -4.10
C ILE A 78 1.29 3.63 -5.01
N ASP A 79 1.06 3.93 -6.28
CA ASP A 79 2.12 4.23 -7.25
C ASP A 79 2.86 5.54 -6.96
N THR A 80 2.30 6.42 -6.14
CA THR A 80 2.94 7.68 -5.69
C THR A 80 3.71 7.54 -4.37
N MET A 81 3.57 6.43 -3.65
CA MET A 81 4.30 6.19 -2.40
C MET A 81 5.80 6.01 -2.66
N ASP A 82 6.62 6.41 -1.69
CA ASP A 82 7.99 5.93 -1.58
C ASP A 82 8.02 4.50 -0.98
N GLY A 83 9.20 3.88 -0.94
CA GLY A 83 9.36 2.51 -0.45
C GLY A 83 8.92 2.35 1.00
N GLU A 84 9.36 3.24 1.89
CA GLU A 84 9.06 3.20 3.33
C GLU A 84 7.56 3.36 3.59
N THR A 85 6.91 4.32 2.93
CA THR A 85 5.46 4.52 3.02
C THR A 85 4.68 3.31 2.51
N PHE A 86 5.16 2.66 1.45
CA PHE A 86 4.56 1.44 0.92
C PHE A 86 4.67 0.28 1.92
N GLU A 87 5.81 0.10 2.59
CA GLU A 87 6.00 -0.91 3.63
C GLU A 87 5.05 -0.70 4.81
N GLU A 88 4.92 0.53 5.32
CA GLU A 88 3.98 0.89 6.38
C GLU A 88 2.53 0.57 5.95
N TYR A 89 2.16 0.96 4.72
CA TYR A 89 0.84 0.69 4.15
C TYR A 89 0.53 -0.81 4.06
N ILE A 90 1.49 -1.60 3.57
CA ILE A 90 1.36 -3.07 3.52
C ILE A 90 1.20 -3.66 4.92
N GLY A 91 1.92 -3.15 5.91
CA GLY A 91 1.77 -3.57 7.30
C GLY A 91 0.33 -3.43 7.81
N GLU A 92 -0.33 -2.30 7.55
CA GLU A 92 -1.74 -2.09 7.92
C GLU A 92 -2.70 -2.98 7.11
N ILE A 93 -2.47 -3.16 5.80
CA ILE A 93 -3.27 -4.08 4.98
C ILE A 93 -3.15 -5.53 5.49
N LEU A 94 -1.96 -5.97 5.87
CA LEU A 94 -1.75 -7.29 6.48
C LEU A 94 -2.54 -7.43 7.78
N LYS A 95 -2.47 -6.44 8.66
CA LYS A 95 -3.18 -6.42 9.94
C LYS A 95 -4.70 -6.55 9.75
N LEU A 96 -5.28 -5.77 8.84
CA LEU A 96 -6.68 -5.83 8.49
C LEU A 96 -7.06 -7.19 7.85
N ASN A 97 -6.11 -7.88 7.21
CA ASN A 97 -6.29 -9.22 6.69
C ASN A 97 -6.02 -10.34 7.71
N GLY A 98 -5.87 -9.99 9.01
CA GLY A 98 -5.78 -10.94 10.11
C GLY A 98 -4.37 -11.42 10.42
N TYR A 99 -3.34 -10.78 9.86
CA TYR A 99 -1.96 -11.00 10.32
C TYR A 99 -1.73 -10.30 11.66
N GLN A 100 -0.89 -10.89 12.48
CA GLN A 100 -0.53 -10.45 13.83
C GLN A 100 0.99 -10.36 13.96
N ASN A 101 1.46 -9.77 15.08
CA ASN A 101 2.90 -9.64 15.37
C ASN A 101 3.67 -8.99 14.21
N ILE A 102 3.06 -7.98 13.59
CA ILE A 102 3.64 -7.28 12.46
C ILE A 102 4.75 -6.38 12.99
N SER A 103 5.93 -6.53 12.41
CA SER A 103 7.10 -5.72 12.74
C SER A 103 7.86 -5.38 11.48
N THR A 104 8.11 -4.10 11.25
CA THR A 104 9.07 -3.65 10.23
C THR A 104 10.49 -3.91 10.70
N THR A 105 11.36 -4.26 9.79
CA THR A 105 12.78 -4.50 10.05
C THR A 105 13.58 -3.20 9.99
N ALA A 106 14.86 -3.25 10.34
CA ALA A 106 15.72 -2.08 10.21
C ALA A 106 16.02 -1.79 8.73
N VAL A 107 16.18 -0.50 8.39
CA VAL A 107 16.46 -0.02 7.02
C VAL A 107 17.77 -0.57 6.44
N THR A 108 18.67 -1.07 7.26
CA THR A 108 19.97 -1.63 6.85
C THR A 108 20.23 -2.97 7.52
N GLY A 109 20.66 -3.95 6.73
CA GLY A 109 20.94 -5.29 7.25
C GLY A 109 19.70 -6.17 7.46
N ASP A 110 18.64 -5.88 6.75
CA ASP A 110 17.34 -6.55 6.79
C ASP A 110 17.32 -7.90 6.05
N TYR A 111 18.42 -8.24 5.37
CA TYR A 111 18.54 -9.46 4.55
C TYR A 111 17.42 -9.64 3.54
N GLY A 112 16.84 -8.52 3.04
CA GLY A 112 15.75 -8.53 2.07
C GLY A 112 14.39 -8.92 2.68
N VAL A 113 14.19 -8.58 3.94
CA VAL A 113 12.90 -8.74 4.63
C VAL A 113 12.51 -7.39 5.24
N ASP A 114 11.47 -6.79 4.74
CA ASP A 114 11.00 -5.48 5.21
C ASP A 114 9.99 -5.63 6.36
N ILE A 115 9.19 -6.70 6.33
CA ILE A 115 8.16 -6.96 7.35
C ILE A 115 8.24 -8.42 7.81
N THR A 116 8.15 -8.64 9.11
CA THR A 116 7.80 -9.94 9.69
C THR A 116 6.38 -9.91 10.22
N ALA A 117 5.63 -11.00 10.03
CA ALA A 117 4.25 -11.12 10.51
C ALA A 117 3.93 -12.57 10.87
N SER A 118 2.82 -12.80 11.55
CA SER A 118 2.32 -14.15 11.85
C SER A 118 0.83 -14.26 11.51
N LYS A 119 0.41 -15.39 10.95
CA LYS A 119 -1.00 -15.72 10.74
C LYS A 119 -1.19 -17.22 10.87
N ASP A 120 -2.23 -17.64 11.61
CA ASP A 120 -2.58 -19.06 11.79
C ASP A 120 -1.38 -19.92 12.25
N PHE A 121 -0.60 -19.40 13.22
CA PHE A 121 0.63 -20.00 13.76
C PHE A 121 1.81 -20.09 12.76
N VAL A 122 1.68 -19.51 11.57
CA VAL A 122 2.72 -19.44 10.55
C VAL A 122 3.41 -18.09 10.61
N LYS A 123 4.74 -18.08 10.66
CA LYS A 123 5.55 -16.86 10.60
C LYS A 123 5.96 -16.57 9.15
N TYR A 124 5.80 -15.34 8.75
CA TYR A 124 6.10 -14.83 7.41
C TYR A 124 7.29 -13.88 7.45
N ALA A 125 8.19 -14.00 6.48
CA ALA A 125 9.19 -13.01 6.11
C ALA A 125 8.74 -12.39 4.79
N ILE A 126 8.55 -11.08 4.76
CA ILE A 126 7.87 -10.37 3.68
C ILE A 126 8.79 -9.28 3.15
N GLN A 127 8.99 -9.26 1.84
CA GLN A 127 9.64 -8.18 1.12
C GLN A 127 8.60 -7.37 0.35
N CYS A 128 8.68 -6.05 0.45
CA CYS A 128 7.82 -5.09 -0.22
C CYS A 128 8.60 -4.42 -1.37
N LYS A 129 8.04 -4.40 -2.57
CA LYS A 129 8.66 -3.74 -3.72
C LYS A 129 7.66 -2.79 -4.37
N ARG A 130 7.72 -1.50 -4.00
CA ARG A 130 7.04 -0.46 -4.75
C ARG A 130 7.84 -0.19 -6.04
N TRP A 131 7.31 -0.59 -7.17
CA TRP A 131 8.05 -0.58 -8.42
C TRP A 131 7.18 -0.22 -9.62
N GLU A 132 7.73 0.56 -10.57
CA GLU A 132 7.01 0.95 -11.79
C GLU A 132 7.05 -0.13 -12.89
N GLY A 133 8.09 -0.96 -12.86
CA GLY A 133 8.26 -2.07 -13.81
C GLY A 133 7.94 -3.43 -13.20
N SER A 134 8.27 -4.51 -13.91
CA SER A 134 8.11 -5.87 -13.37
C SER A 134 9.22 -6.23 -12.40
N VAL A 135 8.85 -6.81 -11.26
CA VAL A 135 9.79 -7.27 -10.22
C VAL A 135 10.48 -8.57 -10.67
N GLY A 136 11.79 -8.56 -10.62
CA GLY A 136 12.66 -9.66 -11.07
C GLY A 136 12.97 -10.68 -9.97
N VAL A 137 13.85 -11.64 -10.33
CA VAL A 137 14.27 -12.76 -9.46
C VAL A 137 14.97 -12.33 -8.18
N HIS A 138 15.62 -11.16 -8.17
CA HIS A 138 16.35 -10.67 -7.00
C HIS A 138 15.47 -10.60 -5.76
N ALA A 139 14.26 -10.03 -5.85
CA ALA A 139 13.35 -9.93 -4.73
C ALA A 139 12.99 -11.32 -4.14
N VAL A 140 12.86 -12.33 -5.00
CA VAL A 140 12.60 -13.72 -4.58
C VAL A 140 13.80 -14.31 -3.84
N GLN A 141 15.01 -14.07 -4.34
CA GLN A 141 16.26 -14.56 -3.74
C GLN A 141 16.52 -13.89 -2.39
N GLU A 142 16.34 -12.57 -2.31
CA GLU A 142 16.54 -11.77 -1.10
C GLU A 142 15.63 -12.27 0.01
N VAL A 143 14.31 -12.30 -0.19
CA VAL A 143 13.36 -12.73 0.84
C VAL A 143 13.52 -14.20 1.22
N TYR A 144 13.89 -15.06 0.27
CA TYR A 144 14.15 -16.47 0.53
C TYR A 144 15.35 -16.65 1.48
N SER A 145 16.44 -15.89 1.26
CA SER A 145 17.59 -15.89 2.14
C SER A 145 17.24 -15.31 3.53
N GLY A 146 16.53 -14.20 3.56
CA GLY A 146 16.11 -13.55 4.80
C GLY A 146 15.14 -14.39 5.63
N LYS A 147 14.29 -15.21 4.99
CA LYS A 147 13.38 -16.14 5.67
C LYS A 147 14.11 -16.99 6.73
N GLU A 148 15.26 -17.54 6.39
CA GLU A 148 16.04 -18.37 7.30
C GLU A 148 16.61 -17.56 8.47
N TYR A 149 17.13 -16.35 8.18
CA TYR A 149 17.63 -15.45 9.21
C TYR A 149 16.56 -15.11 10.25
N TYR A 150 15.37 -14.77 9.80
CA TYR A 150 14.23 -14.43 10.66
C TYR A 150 13.50 -15.66 11.23
N LYS A 151 13.93 -16.88 10.91
CA LYS A 151 13.27 -18.14 11.31
C LYS A 151 11.77 -18.12 10.96
N ALA A 152 11.45 -17.66 9.76
CA ALA A 152 10.11 -17.64 9.23
C ALA A 152 9.79 -18.95 8.48
N ASN A 153 8.51 -19.32 8.47
CA ASN A 153 8.04 -20.51 7.78
C ASN A 153 7.82 -20.23 6.29
N VAL A 154 7.37 -19.03 5.97
CA VAL A 154 6.99 -18.62 4.61
C VAL A 154 7.72 -17.35 4.23
N ALA A 155 8.32 -17.34 3.03
CA ALA A 155 8.80 -16.14 2.36
C ALA A 155 7.72 -15.59 1.42
N MET A 156 7.55 -14.27 1.39
CA MET A 156 6.54 -13.60 0.56
C MET A 156 7.13 -12.33 -0.05
N VAL A 157 6.80 -12.06 -1.32
CA VAL A 157 7.08 -10.75 -1.94
C VAL A 157 5.74 -10.09 -2.29
N ILE A 158 5.58 -8.83 -1.91
CA ILE A 158 4.41 -8.00 -2.21
C ILE A 158 4.84 -6.82 -3.08
N THR A 159 4.13 -6.56 -4.16
CA THR A 159 4.39 -5.42 -5.05
C THR A 159 3.08 -4.80 -5.57
N ASN A 160 3.13 -3.51 -5.88
CA ASN A 160 2.08 -2.81 -6.63
C ASN A 160 2.04 -3.19 -8.12
N SER A 161 3.09 -3.84 -8.61
CA SER A 161 3.31 -4.13 -10.03
C SER A 161 3.15 -5.63 -10.35
N LYS A 162 3.84 -6.09 -11.39
CA LYS A 162 3.83 -7.49 -11.86
C LYS A 162 5.17 -8.15 -11.61
N PHE A 163 5.20 -9.48 -11.62
CA PHE A 163 6.45 -10.25 -11.58
C PHE A 163 6.86 -10.72 -12.98
N THR A 164 8.17 -10.72 -13.21
CA THR A 164 8.72 -11.33 -14.45
C THR A 164 8.43 -12.84 -14.50
N PRO A 165 8.38 -13.47 -15.69
CA PRO A 165 8.22 -14.92 -15.80
C PRO A 165 9.28 -15.71 -15.02
N ASN A 166 10.53 -15.25 -15.04
CA ASN A 166 11.63 -15.89 -14.29
C ASN A 166 11.45 -15.78 -12.78
N ALA A 167 10.94 -14.63 -12.27
CA ALA A 167 10.62 -14.48 -10.84
C ALA A 167 9.51 -15.45 -10.42
N LYS A 168 8.46 -15.60 -11.22
CA LYS A 168 7.37 -16.55 -10.96
C LYS A 168 7.87 -17.99 -10.94
N GLN A 169 8.70 -18.38 -11.91
CA GLN A 169 9.28 -19.73 -11.97
C GLN A 169 10.19 -20.02 -10.77
N MET A 170 11.00 -19.04 -10.36
CA MET A 170 11.87 -19.20 -9.19
C MET A 170 11.05 -19.30 -7.90
N ALA A 171 10.05 -18.44 -7.73
CA ALA A 171 9.18 -18.45 -6.56
C ALA A 171 8.46 -19.79 -6.39
N ASP A 172 7.96 -20.35 -7.49
CA ASP A 172 7.32 -21.67 -7.49
C ASP A 172 8.27 -22.78 -7.00
N LYS A 173 9.52 -22.78 -7.50
CA LYS A 173 10.53 -23.76 -7.09
C LYS A 173 10.98 -23.61 -5.63
N LEU A 174 11.02 -22.39 -5.11
CA LEU A 174 11.49 -22.08 -3.75
C LEU A 174 10.35 -22.02 -2.72
N GLY A 175 9.08 -22.16 -3.14
CA GLY A 175 7.92 -22.01 -2.28
C GLY A 175 7.75 -20.57 -1.75
N VAL A 176 8.13 -19.55 -2.53
CA VAL A 176 7.94 -18.14 -2.19
C VAL A 176 6.58 -17.68 -2.66
N VAL A 177 5.79 -17.07 -1.79
CA VAL A 177 4.48 -16.51 -2.11
C VAL A 177 4.64 -15.18 -2.83
N LEU A 178 3.98 -15.01 -3.97
CA LEU A 178 3.98 -13.77 -4.74
C LEU A 178 2.60 -13.11 -4.69
N ILE A 179 2.57 -11.87 -4.24
CA ILE A 179 1.42 -10.96 -4.25
C ILE A 179 1.75 -9.81 -5.21
N ASP A 180 1.22 -9.91 -6.42
CA ASP A 180 1.29 -8.85 -7.43
C ASP A 180 0.20 -7.80 -7.23
N GLY A 181 0.19 -6.75 -8.04
CA GLY A 181 -0.77 -5.65 -7.92
C GLY A 181 -2.23 -6.10 -7.96
N GLU A 182 -2.56 -7.14 -8.74
CA GLU A 182 -3.94 -7.65 -8.79
C GLU A 182 -4.33 -8.37 -7.49
N LYS A 183 -3.44 -9.19 -6.94
CA LYS A 183 -3.68 -9.83 -5.64
C LYS A 183 -3.68 -8.82 -4.50
N LEU A 184 -2.83 -7.80 -4.59
CA LEU A 184 -2.81 -6.71 -3.60
C LEU A 184 -4.14 -5.96 -3.59
N LYS A 185 -4.74 -5.66 -4.75
CA LYS A 185 -6.09 -5.08 -4.83
C LYS A 185 -7.12 -5.91 -4.07
N VAL A 186 -7.12 -7.22 -4.26
CA VAL A 186 -8.04 -8.13 -3.55
C VAL A 186 -7.83 -8.07 -2.03
N MET A 187 -6.57 -7.98 -1.57
CA MET A 187 -6.26 -7.83 -0.14
C MET A 187 -6.76 -6.49 0.41
N ILE A 188 -6.63 -5.42 -0.35
CA ILE A 188 -7.11 -4.08 0.00
C ILE A 188 -8.64 -4.06 0.10
N GLU A 189 -9.35 -4.64 -0.87
CA GLU A 189 -10.81 -4.75 -0.83
C GLU A 189 -11.29 -5.56 0.38
N SER A 190 -10.60 -6.68 0.68
CA SER A 190 -10.90 -7.45 1.88
C SER A 190 -10.73 -6.63 3.17
N ALA A 191 -9.68 -5.82 3.25
CA ALA A 191 -9.43 -4.92 4.37
C ALA A 191 -10.53 -3.85 4.49
N LYS A 192 -10.94 -3.24 3.37
CA LYS A 192 -12.03 -2.25 3.33
C LYS A 192 -13.36 -2.82 3.82
N LYS A 193 -13.73 -4.01 3.37
CA LYS A 193 -14.96 -4.69 3.81
C LYS A 193 -14.99 -4.89 5.33
N LYS A 194 -13.85 -5.20 5.94
CA LYS A 194 -13.76 -5.36 7.40
C LYS A 194 -13.87 -4.04 8.17
N LEU A 195 -13.42 -2.94 7.58
CA LEU A 195 -13.56 -1.60 8.16
C LEU A 195 -14.98 -1.02 8.00
N GLY A 196 -15.62 -1.29 6.86
CA GLY A 196 -16.99 -0.83 6.57
C GLY A 196 -18.11 -1.70 7.17
N GLY A 197 -17.78 -2.88 7.67
CA GLY A 197 -18.71 -3.87 8.22
C GLY A 197 -18.84 -3.84 9.75
N THR A 198 -18.90 -2.65 10.36
CA THR A 198 -19.39 -2.55 11.75
C THR A 198 -20.91 -2.53 11.71
N PRO A 199 -21.63 -3.48 12.35
CA PRO A 199 -23.08 -3.50 12.40
C PRO A 199 -23.64 -2.30 13.17
#